data_34ccbad157717a2af099ed17c2253aaa
#
_entry.id   34ccbad157717a2af099ed17c2253aaa
#
_cell.length_a   1.000
_cell.length_b   1.000
_cell.length_c   1.000
_cell.angle_alpha   90.00
_cell.angle_beta   90.00
_cell.angle_gamma   90.00
#
_symmetry.space_group_name_H-M   'P 1'
#
loop_
_entity.id
_entity.type
_entity.pdbx_description
1 polymer ?
#
loop_
_entity_poly.entity_id
_entity_poly.type
_entity_poly.pdbx_seq_one_letter_code
_entity_poly.pdbx_strand_id
1 'polypeptide(L)'
;MASQEKHVVIVGGGIIGCTSAYFLTHHPSYDPSKHKITLLEATKIAGGASGKAGGLLALWAYPTSIVPLSYRLHKELADKHGGDERWGYRAVHCGQVDCKGRQLPAKGSVKGKTGEMDGENETATNGQTEKERVSLQKRSKEAMGKLRAAGVPSDMDWVHPDCLNLYDEMGDPSTTAQVHPYQFTTSMAELAKEAGADIKVGASVKSIQYNEKGDTISGVKYEDKNEGGKEISIPATDIIISAGPWTQAVYNKAPISALRAHSVTIRPSRPVSAYALFTQIKLPKDFGHTNESVKTKRKHDQFVTPEIYARPKNEVYACGEGDRLVPLPKSTDLVDVDEARCQDIVDYVGSISDELRDGEVTARQACYLPNVSRGSGNPLVGPTHTKGLWLAAGHTCWGIQNGPGTGKLMSEFVFDGQAKSANAKELDPRKVL
;
A
#
# COMPACT_ATOMS: atom_id res chain seq x y z
N MET A 1 25.07 12.35 30.64
CA MET A 1 25.81 13.03 29.56
C MET A 1 24.82 13.95 28.88
N ALA A 2 25.19 15.23 28.61
CA ALA A 2 24.31 16.15 27.88
C ALA A 2 24.05 15.56 26.49
N SER A 3 22.79 15.50 26.04
CA SER A 3 22.46 15.02 24.69
C SER A 3 23.13 15.93 23.65
N GLN A 4 23.84 15.32 22.71
CA GLN A 4 24.49 16.04 21.61
C GLN A 4 23.42 16.63 20.69
N GLU A 5 23.60 17.87 20.23
CA GLU A 5 22.75 18.47 19.23
C GLU A 5 22.70 17.62 17.95
N LYS A 6 21.50 17.41 17.40
CA LYS A 6 21.30 16.66 16.18
C LYS A 6 20.39 17.39 15.20
N HIS A 7 20.76 17.38 13.95
CA HIS A 7 19.87 17.70 12.85
C HIS A 7 19.73 16.48 11.96
N VAL A 8 18.60 15.78 12.09
CA VAL A 8 18.28 14.59 11.31
C VAL A 8 17.47 14.99 10.09
N VAL A 9 17.97 14.69 8.90
CA VAL A 9 17.26 14.92 7.63
C VAL A 9 16.78 13.61 7.06
N ILE A 10 15.47 13.48 6.82
CA ILE A 10 14.84 12.32 6.23
C ILE A 10 14.52 12.64 4.78
N VAL A 11 14.95 11.79 3.85
CA VAL A 11 14.74 11.95 2.41
C VAL A 11 13.65 11.00 1.93
N GLY A 12 12.47 11.53 1.60
CA GLY A 12 11.31 10.82 1.10
C GLY A 12 10.14 10.75 2.09
N GLY A 13 8.97 11.20 1.65
CA GLY A 13 7.71 11.26 2.39
C GLY A 13 6.78 10.05 2.17
N GLY A 14 7.36 8.88 1.88
CA GLY A 14 6.64 7.59 1.93
C GLY A 14 6.48 7.08 3.35
N ILE A 15 5.84 5.92 3.53
CA ILE A 15 5.57 5.35 4.84
C ILE A 15 6.84 5.19 5.69
N ILE A 16 7.96 4.81 5.09
CA ILE A 16 9.23 4.61 5.81
C ILE A 16 9.75 5.93 6.38
N GLY A 17 9.74 7.00 5.58
CA GLY A 17 10.17 8.33 6.05
C GLY A 17 9.21 8.91 7.10
N CYS A 18 7.90 8.78 6.88
CA CYS A 18 6.89 9.30 7.81
C CYS A 18 6.92 8.58 9.17
N THR A 19 7.07 7.24 9.18
CA THR A 19 7.23 6.50 10.45
C THR A 19 8.58 6.77 11.10
N SER A 20 9.66 6.96 10.31
CA SER A 20 10.95 7.39 10.87
C SER A 20 10.83 8.75 11.55
N ALA A 21 10.17 9.72 10.93
CA ALA A 21 9.93 11.04 11.54
C ALA A 21 9.10 10.92 12.83
N TYR A 22 8.03 10.09 12.81
CA TYR A 22 7.20 9.84 13.98
C TYR A 22 8.02 9.26 15.14
N PHE A 23 8.74 8.16 14.90
CA PHE A 23 9.50 7.50 15.97
C PHE A 23 10.71 8.30 16.46
N LEU A 24 11.32 9.13 15.61
CA LEU A 24 12.36 10.07 16.04
C LEU A 24 11.80 11.12 16.99
N THR A 25 10.68 11.76 16.67
CA THR A 25 10.04 12.78 17.51
C THR A 25 9.39 12.21 18.77
N HIS A 26 9.16 10.90 18.84
CA HIS A 26 8.62 10.19 20.00
C HIS A 26 9.66 9.33 20.72
N HIS A 27 10.95 9.46 20.37
CA HIS A 27 12.02 8.74 21.06
C HIS A 27 12.24 9.32 22.46
N PRO A 28 12.48 8.49 23.50
CA PRO A 28 12.71 8.98 24.88
C PRO A 28 13.86 10.00 25.00
N SER A 29 14.84 9.92 24.09
CA SER A 29 15.98 10.85 24.06
C SER A 29 15.74 12.09 23.21
N TYR A 30 14.58 12.23 22.56
CA TYR A 30 14.27 13.41 21.75
C TYR A 30 14.03 14.63 22.64
N ASP A 31 14.74 15.71 22.34
CA ASP A 31 14.63 17.00 23.00
C ASP A 31 14.50 18.08 21.91
N PRO A 32 13.32 18.71 21.73
CA PRO A 32 13.09 19.67 20.66
C PRO A 32 13.95 20.95 20.74
N SER A 33 14.58 21.20 21.91
CA SER A 33 15.53 22.32 22.06
C SER A 33 16.91 22.02 21.47
N LYS A 34 17.23 20.75 21.23
CA LYS A 34 18.56 20.28 20.75
C LYS A 34 18.47 19.49 19.46
N HIS A 35 17.31 18.90 19.18
CA HIS A 35 17.16 17.99 18.06
C HIS A 35 16.18 18.56 17.04
N LYS A 36 16.63 18.72 15.82
CA LYS A 36 15.81 19.11 14.68
C LYS A 36 15.59 17.90 13.79
N ILE A 37 14.34 17.61 13.47
CA ILE A 37 13.95 16.56 12.52
C ILE A 37 13.32 17.23 11.30
N THR A 38 13.92 17.06 10.13
CA THR A 38 13.42 17.63 8.86
C THR A 38 13.17 16.52 7.86
N LEU A 39 11.95 16.42 7.35
CA LEU A 39 11.59 15.50 6.27
C LEU A 39 11.45 16.27 4.95
N LEU A 40 12.19 15.84 3.92
CA LEU A 40 12.16 16.41 2.58
C LEU A 40 11.44 15.46 1.62
N GLU A 41 10.35 15.92 1.02
CA GLU A 41 9.58 15.16 0.02
C GLU A 41 9.51 15.94 -1.31
N ALA A 42 9.83 15.28 -2.40
CA ALA A 42 9.95 15.93 -3.71
C ALA A 42 8.61 16.37 -4.32
N THR A 43 7.49 15.76 -3.94
CA THR A 43 6.16 16.00 -4.52
C THR A 43 5.09 16.17 -3.45
N LYS A 44 4.60 15.07 -2.89
CA LYS A 44 3.58 15.03 -1.83
C LYS A 44 3.75 13.81 -0.94
N ILE A 45 3.36 13.93 0.31
CA ILE A 45 3.33 12.79 1.24
C ILE A 45 2.49 11.67 0.66
N ALA A 46 2.97 10.43 0.78
CA ALA A 46 2.34 9.24 0.22
C ALA A 46 2.15 9.25 -1.31
N GLY A 47 2.88 10.07 -2.06
CA GLY A 47 2.75 10.20 -3.51
C GLY A 47 3.13 8.95 -4.31
N GLY A 48 4.02 8.12 -3.77
CA GLY A 48 4.49 6.87 -4.39
C GLY A 48 3.68 5.63 -3.99
N ALA A 49 4.36 4.50 -3.87
CA ALA A 49 3.76 3.20 -3.51
C ALA A 49 2.98 3.23 -2.19
N SER A 50 3.43 4.05 -1.22
CA SER A 50 2.80 4.13 0.11
C SER A 50 1.36 4.63 0.08
N GLY A 51 0.97 5.43 -0.91
CA GLY A 51 -0.43 5.87 -1.04
C GLY A 51 -1.28 4.98 -1.95
N LYS A 52 -0.66 4.01 -2.63
CA LYS A 52 -1.29 3.19 -3.68
C LYS A 52 -1.21 1.68 -3.41
N ALA A 53 -0.80 1.29 -2.21
CA ALA A 53 -0.67 -0.11 -1.78
C ALA A 53 -2.01 -0.72 -1.33
N GLY A 54 -2.09 -2.04 -1.18
CA GLY A 54 -3.27 -2.77 -0.70
C GLY A 54 -3.58 -2.54 0.77
N GLY A 55 -2.56 -2.55 1.63
CA GLY A 55 -2.69 -2.26 3.05
C GLY A 55 -2.84 -3.47 3.95
N LEU A 56 -2.60 -4.68 3.45
CA LEU A 56 -2.57 -5.89 4.26
C LEU A 56 -1.40 -5.86 5.25
N LEU A 57 -1.70 -6.27 6.48
CA LEU A 57 -0.77 -6.52 7.57
C LEU A 57 -0.87 -8.00 7.95
N ALA A 58 0.27 -8.70 8.02
CA ALA A 58 0.26 -10.13 8.29
C ALA A 58 1.51 -10.58 9.07
N LEU A 59 1.32 -11.43 10.07
CA LEU A 59 2.44 -12.01 10.84
C LEU A 59 3.30 -12.98 10.01
N TRP A 60 2.77 -13.52 8.91
CA TRP A 60 3.50 -14.37 7.97
C TRP A 60 4.25 -13.60 6.87
N ALA A 61 4.16 -12.25 6.85
CA ALA A 61 4.93 -11.40 5.93
C ALA A 61 6.45 -11.54 6.16
N TYR A 62 7.24 -10.87 5.32
CA TYR A 62 8.69 -10.89 5.42
C TYR A 62 9.29 -9.48 5.42
N PRO A 63 10.53 -9.30 5.90
CA PRO A 63 11.39 -10.32 6.55
C PRO A 63 10.95 -10.60 8.00
N THR A 64 11.07 -11.85 8.41
CA THR A 64 10.64 -12.33 9.74
C THR A 64 11.32 -11.62 10.91
N SER A 65 12.49 -11.02 10.69
CA SER A 65 13.25 -10.29 11.71
C SER A 65 12.58 -9.00 12.19
N ILE A 66 11.70 -8.37 11.35
CA ILE A 66 11.06 -7.09 11.66
C ILE A 66 9.53 -7.17 11.71
N VAL A 67 8.93 -8.19 11.07
CA VAL A 67 7.47 -8.34 10.98
C VAL A 67 6.78 -8.39 12.33
N PRO A 68 7.21 -9.18 13.34
CA PRO A 68 6.52 -9.21 14.64
C PRO A 68 6.51 -7.85 15.35
N LEU A 69 7.63 -7.12 15.28
CA LEU A 69 7.72 -5.76 15.80
C LEU A 69 6.74 -4.83 15.09
N SER A 70 6.76 -4.83 13.75
CA SER A 70 5.93 -3.97 12.93
C SER A 70 4.44 -4.24 13.12
N TYR A 71 4.04 -5.50 13.13
CA TYR A 71 2.64 -5.91 13.33
C TYR A 71 2.10 -5.43 14.68
N ARG A 72 2.86 -5.62 15.76
CA ARG A 72 2.52 -5.12 17.09
C ARG A 72 2.42 -3.58 17.10
N LEU A 73 3.38 -2.88 16.50
CA LEU A 73 3.39 -1.42 16.46
C LEU A 73 2.21 -0.84 15.66
N HIS A 74 1.72 -1.52 14.63
CA HIS A 74 0.49 -1.09 13.94
C HIS A 74 -0.70 -1.06 14.89
N LYS A 75 -0.87 -2.08 15.73
CA LYS A 75 -1.94 -2.11 16.73
C LYS A 75 -1.74 -1.04 17.80
N GLU A 76 -0.53 -0.94 18.36
CA GLU A 76 -0.20 0.07 19.39
C GLU A 76 -0.46 1.50 18.88
N LEU A 77 -0.08 1.80 17.64
CA LEU A 77 -0.34 3.10 17.02
C LEU A 77 -1.84 3.33 16.81
N ALA A 78 -2.58 2.31 16.38
CA ALA A 78 -4.03 2.41 16.20
C ALA A 78 -4.73 2.65 17.53
N ASP A 79 -4.39 1.91 18.56
CA ASP A 79 -4.96 2.07 19.91
C ASP A 79 -4.65 3.47 20.48
N LYS A 80 -3.44 3.98 20.25
CA LYS A 80 -2.99 5.28 20.78
C LYS A 80 -3.61 6.48 20.08
N HIS A 81 -3.88 6.37 18.78
CA HIS A 81 -4.24 7.52 17.93
C HIS A 81 -5.60 7.38 17.24
N GLY A 82 -6.47 6.43 17.66
CA GLY A 82 -7.77 6.20 17.03
C GLY A 82 -7.66 5.73 15.59
N GLY A 83 -6.79 4.73 15.36
CA GLY A 83 -6.44 4.28 14.02
C GLY A 83 -7.55 3.57 13.25
N ASP A 84 -8.56 3.06 13.93
CA ASP A 84 -9.79 2.52 13.34
C ASP A 84 -10.53 3.58 12.51
N GLU A 85 -10.74 4.75 13.08
CA GLU A 85 -11.39 5.88 12.41
C GLU A 85 -10.41 6.65 11.50
N ARG A 86 -9.18 6.88 11.98
CA ARG A 86 -8.23 7.79 11.33
C ARG A 86 -7.64 7.18 10.05
N TRP A 87 -7.34 5.87 10.03
CA TRP A 87 -6.74 5.19 8.86
C TRP A 87 -7.29 3.79 8.62
N GLY A 88 -8.44 3.47 9.20
CA GLY A 88 -9.16 2.23 8.93
C GLY A 88 -8.43 0.97 9.39
N TYR A 89 -7.68 1.03 10.52
CA TYR A 89 -7.08 -0.17 11.10
C TYR A 89 -8.17 -1.12 11.54
N ARG A 90 -8.11 -2.35 11.08
CA ARG A 90 -8.99 -3.43 11.55
C ARG A 90 -8.36 -4.80 11.31
N ALA A 91 -8.70 -5.74 12.17
CA ALA A 91 -8.42 -7.15 11.95
C ALA A 91 -9.25 -7.69 10.78
N VAL A 92 -8.69 -8.57 9.97
CA VAL A 92 -9.35 -9.13 8.78
C VAL A 92 -8.99 -10.59 8.59
N HIS A 93 -9.82 -11.32 7.83
CA HIS A 93 -9.42 -12.61 7.27
C HIS A 93 -8.57 -12.44 6.02
N CYS A 94 -7.66 -13.37 5.80
CA CYS A 94 -6.86 -13.45 4.59
C CYS A 94 -6.92 -14.87 4.04
N GLY A 95 -7.20 -15.01 2.75
CA GLY A 95 -7.30 -16.33 2.12
C GLY A 95 -6.78 -16.34 0.69
N GLN A 96 -6.36 -17.51 0.25
CA GLN A 96 -6.16 -17.82 -1.15
C GLN A 96 -7.45 -18.41 -1.72
N VAL A 97 -7.83 -17.99 -2.93
CA VAL A 97 -8.98 -18.51 -3.64
C VAL A 97 -8.61 -18.95 -5.04
N ASP A 98 -9.01 -20.18 -5.38
CA ASP A 98 -8.96 -20.67 -6.76
C ASP A 98 -10.34 -20.48 -7.40
N CYS A 99 -10.36 -19.75 -8.51
CA CYS A 99 -11.58 -19.36 -9.17
C CYS A 99 -11.59 -19.71 -10.66
N LYS A 100 -12.81 -19.96 -11.16
CA LYS A 100 -13.10 -19.99 -12.58
C LYS A 100 -13.81 -18.68 -12.95
N GLY A 101 -13.16 -17.84 -13.74
CA GLY A 101 -13.74 -16.59 -14.21
C GLY A 101 -14.91 -16.83 -15.18
N ARG A 102 -15.85 -15.89 -15.21
CA ARG A 102 -16.98 -15.85 -16.16
C ARG A 102 -16.67 -14.87 -17.28
N GLN A 103 -17.32 -15.05 -18.44
CA GLN A 103 -17.32 -14.01 -19.47
C GLN A 103 -18.01 -12.75 -18.95
N LEU A 104 -17.49 -11.61 -19.37
CA LEU A 104 -18.09 -10.33 -19.04
C LEU A 104 -19.27 -10.02 -19.98
N PRO A 105 -20.34 -9.40 -19.49
CA PRO A 105 -21.46 -8.98 -20.34
C PRO A 105 -20.98 -7.92 -21.33
N ALA A 106 -21.65 -7.84 -22.49
CA ALA A 106 -21.39 -6.79 -23.47
C ALA A 106 -21.59 -5.39 -22.84
N LYS A 107 -20.67 -4.45 -23.10
CA LYS A 107 -20.83 -3.05 -22.66
C LYS A 107 -22.12 -2.50 -23.28
N GLY A 108 -23.10 -2.16 -22.47
CA GLY A 108 -24.39 -1.60 -22.88
C GLY A 108 -25.59 -2.51 -22.60
N SER A 109 -25.40 -3.73 -22.10
CA SER A 109 -26.51 -4.64 -21.74
C SER A 109 -27.05 -4.46 -20.31
N VAL A 110 -26.91 -3.27 -19.71
CA VAL A 110 -27.74 -2.94 -18.55
C VAL A 110 -29.14 -2.70 -19.09
N LYS A 111 -29.94 -3.76 -19.19
CA LYS A 111 -31.38 -3.63 -19.38
C LYS A 111 -31.94 -2.94 -18.16
N GLY A 112 -32.16 -1.64 -18.26
CA GLY A 112 -33.21 -0.97 -17.50
C GLY A 112 -34.48 -1.74 -17.80
N LYS A 113 -35.02 -2.47 -16.85
CA LYS A 113 -36.40 -2.91 -16.91
C LYS A 113 -37.27 -1.67 -16.80
N THR A 114 -37.58 -1.07 -17.94
CA THR A 114 -38.80 -0.29 -18.10
C THR A 114 -39.94 -1.29 -18.02
N GLY A 115 -40.53 -1.43 -16.84
CA GLY A 115 -41.78 -2.15 -16.70
C GLY A 115 -42.87 -1.38 -17.42
N GLU A 116 -43.46 -1.96 -18.44
CA GLU A 116 -44.80 -1.59 -18.88
C GLU A 116 -45.75 -1.82 -17.70
N MET A 117 -46.43 -0.76 -17.29
CA MET A 117 -47.51 -0.77 -16.36
C MET A 117 -48.75 -1.22 -17.12
N ASP A 118 -49.27 -2.41 -16.85
CA ASP A 118 -50.69 -2.68 -16.91
C ASP A 118 -51.27 -2.52 -15.50
N GLY A 119 -52.25 -1.62 -15.40
CA GLY A 119 -52.81 -1.24 -14.14
C GLY A 119 -53.82 -2.30 -13.60
N GLU A 120 -53.77 -2.48 -12.31
CA GLU A 120 -54.96 -2.65 -11.49
C GLU A 120 -54.71 -2.18 -10.06
N ASN A 121 -55.69 -1.44 -9.57
CA ASN A 121 -55.76 -0.79 -8.27
C ASN A 121 -55.81 -1.81 -7.12
N GLU A 122 -54.97 -1.66 -6.11
CA GLU A 122 -55.38 -1.94 -4.73
C GLU A 122 -54.64 -1.07 -3.73
N THR A 123 -55.42 -0.58 -2.79
CA THR A 123 -55.15 0.43 -1.78
C THR A 123 -54.03 0.05 -0.80
N ALA A 124 -53.15 1.00 -0.60
CA ALA A 124 -52.04 0.92 0.36
C ALA A 124 -52.49 1.26 1.78
N THR A 125 -52.05 0.53 2.75
CA THR A 125 -51.96 0.90 4.15
C THR A 125 -50.47 1.04 4.58
N ASN A 126 -50.20 2.14 5.23
CA ASN A 126 -48.95 2.59 5.79
C ASN A 126 -48.25 1.60 6.72
N GLY A 127 -46.94 1.61 6.69
CA GLY A 127 -46.07 1.20 7.78
C GLY A 127 -45.03 0.15 7.38
N GLN A 128 -43.97 0.57 6.69
CA GLN A 128 -42.75 -0.27 6.61
C GLN A 128 -41.52 0.55 6.96
N THR A 129 -41.01 0.21 8.10
CA THR A 129 -39.68 0.49 8.63
C THR A 129 -38.59 0.14 7.63
N GLU A 130 -37.51 0.93 7.66
CA GLU A 130 -36.22 0.78 6.96
C GLU A 130 -35.50 -0.57 7.26
N LYS A 131 -36.15 -1.69 7.03
CA LYS A 131 -35.54 -3.04 7.10
C LYS A 131 -35.95 -3.81 5.86
N GLU A 132 -34.90 -4.27 5.16
CA GLU A 132 -34.93 -5.13 3.98
C GLU A 132 -34.65 -4.46 2.63
N ARG A 133 -33.47 -3.89 2.50
CA ARG A 133 -32.79 -4.00 1.21
C ARG A 133 -32.08 -5.34 1.17
N VAL A 134 -32.86 -6.39 1.03
CA VAL A 134 -32.35 -7.72 0.73
C VAL A 134 -31.81 -7.68 -0.68
N SER A 135 -30.53 -8.04 -0.84
CA SER A 135 -29.92 -8.25 -2.16
C SER A 135 -30.87 -9.03 -3.05
N LEU A 136 -31.16 -8.52 -4.26
CA LEU A 136 -31.96 -9.21 -5.28
C LEU A 136 -31.34 -10.54 -5.73
N GLN A 137 -30.09 -10.80 -5.35
CA GLN A 137 -29.40 -12.06 -5.51
C GLN A 137 -29.62 -12.96 -4.28
N LYS A 138 -30.84 -13.51 -4.14
CA LYS A 138 -31.05 -14.64 -3.24
C LYS A 138 -30.22 -15.81 -3.76
N ARG A 139 -29.05 -16.03 -3.15
CA ARG A 139 -28.27 -17.23 -3.45
C ARG A 139 -29.10 -18.47 -3.18
N SER A 140 -29.14 -19.35 -4.15
CA SER A 140 -29.88 -20.61 -4.02
C SER A 140 -29.27 -21.48 -2.91
N LYS A 141 -30.06 -22.36 -2.29
CA LYS A 141 -29.55 -23.36 -1.33
C LYS A 141 -28.41 -24.19 -1.92
N GLU A 142 -28.46 -24.46 -3.23
CA GLU A 142 -27.42 -25.17 -3.96
C GLU A 142 -26.11 -24.39 -4.05
N ALA A 143 -26.17 -23.07 -4.36
CA ALA A 143 -25.01 -22.21 -4.37
C ALA A 143 -24.35 -22.12 -3.00
N MET A 144 -25.14 -22.00 -1.92
CA MET A 144 -24.61 -22.02 -0.54
C MET A 144 -23.99 -23.38 -0.19
N GLY A 145 -24.54 -24.49 -0.71
CA GLY A 145 -23.94 -25.82 -0.54
C GLY A 145 -22.58 -25.93 -1.21
N LYS A 146 -22.40 -25.38 -2.41
CA LYS A 146 -21.14 -25.36 -3.13
C LYS A 146 -20.06 -24.51 -2.38
N LEU A 147 -20.45 -23.35 -1.86
CA LEU A 147 -19.53 -22.49 -1.07
C LEU A 147 -19.06 -23.21 0.20
N ARG A 148 -19.96 -23.87 0.92
CA ARG A 148 -19.60 -24.66 2.12
C ARG A 148 -18.67 -25.82 1.78
N ALA A 149 -18.91 -26.52 0.67
CA ALA A 149 -18.07 -27.61 0.19
C ALA A 149 -16.66 -27.12 -0.19
N ALA A 150 -16.52 -25.87 -0.65
CA ALA A 150 -15.23 -25.22 -0.94
C ALA A 150 -14.51 -24.66 0.31
N GLY A 151 -15.09 -24.85 1.51
CA GLY A 151 -14.47 -24.34 2.76
C GLY A 151 -14.62 -22.84 2.98
N VAL A 152 -15.52 -22.17 2.26
CA VAL A 152 -15.66 -20.69 2.29
C VAL A 152 -16.36 -20.25 3.57
N PRO A 153 -15.84 -19.23 4.27
CA PRO A 153 -16.54 -18.58 5.38
C PRO A 153 -17.91 -18.04 4.93
N SER A 154 -18.90 -18.16 5.81
CA SER A 154 -20.31 -17.87 5.46
C SER A 154 -20.58 -16.40 5.12
N ASP A 155 -19.75 -15.50 5.60
CA ASP A 155 -19.83 -14.05 5.37
C ASP A 155 -19.02 -13.57 4.15
N MET A 156 -18.19 -14.42 3.53
CA MET A 156 -17.53 -14.11 2.26
C MET A 156 -18.51 -14.34 1.10
N ASP A 157 -19.47 -13.44 0.96
CA ASP A 157 -20.63 -13.59 0.08
C ASP A 157 -20.55 -12.81 -1.24
N TRP A 158 -19.41 -12.19 -1.53
CA TRP A 158 -19.20 -11.34 -2.71
C TRP A 158 -18.35 -11.99 -3.82
N VAL A 159 -17.74 -13.15 -3.58
CA VAL A 159 -17.24 -14.02 -4.66
C VAL A 159 -18.38 -14.90 -5.15
N HIS A 160 -18.61 -14.90 -6.48
CA HIS A 160 -19.75 -15.64 -7.03
C HIS A 160 -19.60 -17.15 -6.82
N PRO A 161 -20.63 -17.86 -6.32
CA PRO A 161 -20.54 -19.27 -5.95
C PRO A 161 -20.08 -20.19 -7.06
N ASP A 162 -20.52 -19.93 -8.32
CA ASP A 162 -20.14 -20.76 -9.47
C ASP A 162 -18.72 -20.49 -9.97
N CYS A 163 -18.07 -19.44 -9.44
CA CYS A 163 -16.68 -19.12 -9.77
C CYS A 163 -15.70 -19.80 -8.83
N LEU A 164 -16.08 -20.05 -7.58
CA LEU A 164 -15.17 -20.49 -6.52
C LEU A 164 -15.00 -22.01 -6.53
N ASN A 165 -13.73 -22.46 -6.66
CA ASN A 165 -13.38 -23.88 -6.61
C ASN A 165 -12.82 -24.26 -5.23
N LEU A 166 -11.97 -23.39 -4.64
CA LEU A 166 -11.26 -23.66 -3.38
C LEU A 166 -11.04 -22.36 -2.62
N TYR A 167 -11.10 -22.44 -1.30
CA TYR A 167 -10.65 -21.41 -0.37
C TYR A 167 -9.70 -22.04 0.64
N ASP A 168 -8.51 -21.44 0.78
CA ASP A 168 -7.53 -21.80 1.80
C ASP A 168 -7.27 -20.57 2.68
N GLU A 169 -7.48 -20.72 3.99
CA GLU A 169 -7.20 -19.64 4.94
C GLU A 169 -5.69 -19.44 5.09
N MET A 170 -5.22 -18.22 4.86
CA MET A 170 -3.81 -17.81 5.03
C MET A 170 -3.59 -17.08 6.35
N GLY A 171 -4.65 -16.59 6.95
CA GLY A 171 -4.62 -15.90 8.23
C GLY A 171 -5.99 -15.42 8.67
N ASP A 172 -6.17 -15.39 9.96
CA ASP A 172 -7.39 -14.97 10.64
C ASP A 172 -7.22 -13.59 11.34
N PRO A 173 -8.24 -13.02 11.95
CA PRO A 173 -8.18 -11.74 12.66
C PRO A 173 -7.15 -11.65 13.80
N SER A 174 -6.56 -12.75 14.25
CA SER A 174 -5.47 -12.76 15.24
C SER A 174 -4.09 -12.57 14.60
N THR A 175 -3.95 -12.89 13.33
CA THR A 175 -2.69 -12.91 12.59
C THR A 175 -2.64 -11.96 11.40
N THR A 176 -3.79 -11.44 10.98
CA THR A 176 -3.91 -10.50 9.86
C THR A 176 -4.78 -9.29 10.20
N ALA A 177 -4.38 -8.16 9.68
CA ALA A 177 -5.09 -6.89 9.80
C ALA A 177 -4.94 -6.06 8.50
N GLN A 178 -5.56 -4.92 8.46
CA GLN A 178 -5.36 -3.97 7.36
C GLN A 178 -5.36 -2.52 7.84
N VAL A 179 -4.79 -1.66 7.04
CA VAL A 179 -4.88 -0.21 7.13
C VAL A 179 -5.19 0.37 5.75
N HIS A 180 -5.75 1.58 5.70
CA HIS A 180 -5.77 2.34 4.45
C HIS A 180 -4.40 3.02 4.27
N PRO A 181 -3.56 2.59 3.31
CA PRO A 181 -2.15 2.99 3.24
C PRO A 181 -1.92 4.49 3.13
N TYR A 182 -2.71 5.18 2.30
CA TYR A 182 -2.63 6.63 2.16
C TYR A 182 -2.92 7.35 3.47
N GLN A 183 -4.04 7.00 4.13
CA GLN A 183 -4.45 7.60 5.40
C GLN A 183 -3.44 7.31 6.51
N PHE A 184 -2.92 6.08 6.58
CA PHE A 184 -1.91 5.72 7.57
C PHE A 184 -0.61 6.51 7.36
N THR A 185 -0.12 6.60 6.11
CA THR A 185 1.12 7.33 5.81
C THR A 185 1.00 8.82 6.11
N THR A 186 -0.12 9.45 5.71
CA THR A 186 -0.37 10.88 5.99
C THR A 186 -0.55 11.16 7.47
N SER A 187 -1.25 10.28 8.20
CA SER A 187 -1.39 10.38 9.66
C SER A 187 -0.06 10.29 10.40
N MET A 188 0.86 9.40 9.95
CA MET A 188 2.21 9.35 10.54
C MET A 188 2.99 10.64 10.31
N ALA A 189 2.85 11.27 9.14
CA ALA A 189 3.47 12.57 8.86
C ALA A 189 2.87 13.69 9.74
N GLU A 190 1.55 13.74 9.86
CA GLU A 190 0.84 14.70 10.69
C GLU A 190 1.26 14.59 12.17
N LEU A 191 1.22 13.39 12.73
CA LEU A 191 1.64 13.13 14.12
C LEU A 191 3.12 13.47 14.37
N ALA A 192 4.00 13.21 13.39
CA ALA A 192 5.39 13.65 13.49
C ALA A 192 5.50 15.18 13.50
N LYS A 193 4.73 15.88 12.65
CA LYS A 193 4.69 17.34 12.59
C LYS A 193 4.15 17.94 13.89
N GLU A 194 3.07 17.39 14.45
CA GLU A 194 2.53 17.77 15.74
C GLU A 194 3.56 17.65 16.87
N ALA A 195 4.44 16.64 16.78
CA ALA A 195 5.53 16.40 17.72
C ALA A 195 6.84 17.17 17.41
N GLY A 196 6.82 18.10 16.44
CA GLY A 196 7.92 19.03 16.15
C GLY A 196 8.78 18.69 14.94
N ALA A 197 8.42 17.73 14.08
CA ALA A 197 9.11 17.52 12.81
C ALA A 197 8.77 18.66 11.80
N ASP A 198 9.79 19.13 11.09
CA ASP A 198 9.65 20.05 9.96
C ASP A 198 9.49 19.26 8.67
N ILE A 199 8.27 19.28 8.08
CA ILE A 199 7.95 18.53 6.86
C ILE A 199 7.85 19.47 5.67
N LYS A 200 8.76 19.31 4.71
CA LYS A 200 8.84 20.10 3.49
C LYS A 200 8.47 19.29 2.28
N VAL A 201 7.31 19.60 1.69
CA VAL A 201 6.87 19.04 0.39
C VAL A 201 7.32 19.95 -0.75
N GLY A 202 7.55 19.39 -1.93
CA GLY A 202 8.15 20.09 -3.05
C GLY A 202 9.67 20.24 -2.93
N ALA A 203 10.29 19.60 -1.92
CA ALA A 203 11.72 19.62 -1.64
C ALA A 203 12.43 18.39 -2.21
N SER A 204 12.98 18.53 -3.42
CA SER A 204 13.65 17.44 -4.15
C SER A 204 15.13 17.39 -3.85
N VAL A 205 15.59 16.41 -3.07
CA VAL A 205 17.01 16.23 -2.75
C VAL A 205 17.79 15.89 -4.01
N LYS A 206 18.86 16.68 -4.26
CA LYS A 206 19.76 16.54 -5.41
C LYS A 206 21.05 15.83 -5.05
N SER A 207 21.61 16.12 -3.87
CA SER A 207 22.86 15.51 -3.44
C SER A 207 23.01 15.50 -1.92
N ILE A 208 23.76 14.53 -1.45
CA ILE A 208 24.28 14.48 -0.09
C ILE A 208 25.62 15.22 -0.07
N GLN A 209 25.84 16.05 0.94
CA GLN A 209 27.09 16.76 1.15
C GLN A 209 27.94 16.02 2.18
N TYR A 210 29.23 16.02 1.97
CA TYR A 210 30.22 15.30 2.78
C TYR A 210 31.27 16.25 3.30
N ASN A 211 31.96 15.85 4.35
CA ASN A 211 33.18 16.53 4.79
C ASN A 211 34.32 16.39 3.74
N GLU A 212 35.42 17.08 3.93
CA GLU A 212 36.56 17.06 3.00
C GLU A 212 37.13 15.64 2.76
N LYS A 213 37.08 14.77 3.77
CA LYS A 213 37.54 13.39 3.67
C LYS A 213 36.56 12.43 2.98
N GLY A 214 35.30 12.83 2.82
CA GLY A 214 34.23 11.99 2.23
C GLY A 214 33.74 10.87 3.11
N ASP A 215 34.13 10.77 4.36
CA ASP A 215 33.80 9.69 5.30
C ASP A 215 32.61 10.00 6.22
N THR A 216 32.22 11.26 6.31
CA THR A 216 31.16 11.78 7.16
C THR A 216 30.25 12.71 6.36
N ILE A 217 28.95 12.63 6.56
CA ILE A 217 28.02 13.59 5.96
C ILE A 217 28.14 14.97 6.62
N SER A 218 27.82 16.01 5.88
CA SER A 218 27.75 17.38 6.40
C SER A 218 26.40 18.06 6.16
N GLY A 219 25.58 17.55 5.22
CA GLY A 219 24.29 18.11 4.90
C GLY A 219 23.65 17.52 3.65
N VAL A 220 22.58 18.15 3.22
CA VAL A 220 21.92 17.84 1.93
C VAL A 220 21.69 19.12 1.14
N LYS A 221 21.71 18.99 -0.19
CA LYS A 221 21.28 20.00 -1.12
C LYS A 221 19.99 19.55 -1.79
N TYR A 222 18.97 20.39 -1.74
CA TYR A 222 17.67 20.12 -2.39
C TYR A 222 17.19 21.31 -3.20
N GLU A 223 16.37 21.04 -4.19
CA GLU A 223 15.62 22.03 -4.97
C GLU A 223 14.25 22.23 -4.34
N ASP A 224 13.90 23.46 -4.02
CA ASP A 224 12.57 23.82 -3.51
C ASP A 224 11.69 24.29 -4.67
N LYS A 225 10.73 23.45 -5.05
CA LYS A 225 9.78 23.76 -6.12
C LYS A 225 8.83 24.91 -5.76
N ASN A 226 8.59 25.14 -4.46
CA ASN A 226 7.71 26.20 -3.99
C ASN A 226 8.42 27.57 -4.05
N GLU A 227 9.78 27.57 -4.09
CA GLU A 227 10.59 28.77 -4.29
C GLU A 227 11.16 28.87 -5.73
N GLY A 228 10.38 28.38 -6.73
CA GLY A 228 10.77 28.47 -8.14
C GLY A 228 11.96 27.61 -8.54
N GLY A 229 12.22 26.52 -7.81
CA GLY A 229 13.32 25.61 -8.10
C GLY A 229 14.67 26.07 -7.51
N LYS A 230 14.65 26.93 -6.52
CA LYS A 230 15.85 27.40 -5.83
C LYS A 230 16.56 26.25 -5.13
N GLU A 231 17.87 26.17 -5.31
CA GLU A 231 18.71 25.23 -4.58
C GLU A 231 19.02 25.74 -3.18
N ILE A 232 18.73 24.89 -2.19
CA ILE A 232 18.93 25.17 -0.76
C ILE A 232 19.82 24.08 -0.18
N SER A 233 20.80 24.46 0.61
CA SER A 233 21.63 23.53 1.40
C SER A 233 21.26 23.65 2.87
N ILE A 234 21.06 22.50 3.53
CA ILE A 234 20.85 22.44 4.97
C ILE A 234 21.88 21.52 5.61
N PRO A 235 22.49 21.92 6.74
CA PRO A 235 23.41 21.06 7.47
C PRO A 235 22.67 19.88 8.08
N ALA A 236 23.35 18.76 8.25
CA ALA A 236 22.80 17.58 8.93
C ALA A 236 23.90 16.83 9.69
N THR A 237 23.53 16.27 10.84
CA THR A 237 24.35 15.31 11.58
C THR A 237 24.03 13.89 11.19
N ASP A 238 22.78 13.65 10.76
CA ASP A 238 22.25 12.36 10.37
C ASP A 238 21.34 12.52 9.14
N ILE A 239 21.48 11.64 8.15
CA ILE A 239 20.63 11.61 6.96
C ILE A 239 20.05 10.21 6.81
N ILE A 240 18.73 10.09 6.77
CA ILE A 240 17.99 8.83 6.53
C ILE A 240 17.46 8.85 5.10
N ILE A 241 17.95 7.96 4.25
CA ILE A 241 17.46 7.81 2.88
C ILE A 241 16.32 6.79 2.87
N SER A 242 15.11 7.27 2.64
CA SER A 242 13.86 6.50 2.55
C SER A 242 13.08 6.82 1.27
N ALA A 243 13.82 7.06 0.18
CA ALA A 243 13.28 7.54 -1.10
C ALA A 243 12.65 6.42 -1.97
N GLY A 244 12.32 5.26 -1.38
CA GLY A 244 11.69 4.15 -2.08
C GLY A 244 12.48 3.74 -3.34
N PRO A 245 11.84 3.61 -4.52
CA PRO A 245 12.53 3.25 -5.75
C PRO A 245 13.52 4.33 -6.25
N TRP A 246 13.38 5.59 -5.82
CA TRP A 246 14.31 6.70 -6.15
C TRP A 246 15.55 6.73 -5.27
N THR A 247 15.72 5.78 -4.35
CA THR A 247 16.89 5.71 -3.45
C THR A 247 18.22 5.77 -4.21
N GLN A 248 18.33 5.08 -5.37
CA GLN A 248 19.53 5.08 -6.18
C GLN A 248 19.84 6.45 -6.81
N ALA A 249 18.84 7.28 -7.06
CA ALA A 249 19.03 8.63 -7.57
C ALA A 249 19.63 9.58 -6.51
N VAL A 250 19.37 9.32 -5.22
CA VAL A 250 19.93 10.09 -4.09
C VAL A 250 21.27 9.50 -3.61
N TYR A 251 21.38 8.18 -3.61
CA TYR A 251 22.56 7.44 -3.18
C TYR A 251 22.84 6.29 -4.15
N ASN A 252 23.68 6.53 -5.12
CA ASN A 252 23.94 5.66 -6.26
C ASN A 252 24.54 4.28 -5.91
N LYS A 253 25.13 4.13 -4.71
CA LYS A 253 25.65 2.85 -4.22
C LYS A 253 24.54 1.88 -3.76
N ALA A 254 23.34 2.38 -3.46
CA ALA A 254 22.24 1.55 -3.00
C ALA A 254 21.74 0.63 -4.14
N PRO A 255 21.73 -0.70 -3.96
CA PRO A 255 21.29 -1.64 -4.98
C PRO A 255 19.76 -1.74 -5.02
N ILE A 256 19.08 -0.64 -5.26
CA ILE A 256 17.62 -0.56 -5.33
C ILE A 256 17.17 -0.46 -6.78
N SER A 257 16.33 -1.39 -7.20
CA SER A 257 15.66 -1.40 -8.50
C SER A 257 14.16 -1.09 -8.35
N ALA A 258 13.53 -0.72 -9.45
CA ALA A 258 12.12 -0.36 -9.50
C ALA A 258 11.31 -1.42 -10.27
N LEU A 259 10.15 -1.80 -9.74
CA LEU A 259 9.15 -2.64 -10.39
C LEU A 259 7.84 -1.87 -10.46
N ARG A 260 7.32 -1.59 -11.67
CA ARG A 260 6.05 -0.91 -11.85
C ARG A 260 4.89 -1.86 -11.54
N ALA A 261 3.88 -1.38 -10.82
CA ALA A 261 2.66 -2.12 -10.52
C ALA A 261 1.44 -1.22 -10.71
N HIS A 262 0.35 -1.81 -11.23
CA HIS A 262 -0.94 -1.16 -11.43
C HIS A 262 -1.95 -1.65 -10.40
N SER A 263 -2.86 -0.78 -10.03
CA SER A 263 -3.97 -1.11 -9.15
C SER A 263 -5.18 -0.25 -9.44
N VAL A 264 -6.33 -0.71 -8.95
CA VAL A 264 -7.59 0.02 -9.04
C VAL A 264 -8.26 0.07 -7.68
N THR A 265 -9.09 1.08 -7.46
CA THR A 265 -10.06 1.07 -6.38
C THR A 265 -11.45 1.04 -6.98
N ILE A 266 -12.33 0.26 -6.36
CA ILE A 266 -13.71 0.03 -6.80
C ILE A 266 -14.61 0.28 -5.60
N ARG A 267 -15.65 1.09 -5.77
CA ARG A 267 -16.78 1.12 -4.86
C ARG A 267 -17.73 0.01 -5.27
N PRO A 268 -17.81 -1.09 -4.53
CA PRO A 268 -18.70 -2.20 -4.91
C PRO A 268 -20.17 -1.77 -4.88
N SER A 269 -21.01 -2.47 -5.64
CA SER A 269 -22.45 -2.17 -5.74
C SER A 269 -23.20 -2.28 -4.43
N ARG A 270 -22.64 -3.03 -3.46
CA ARG A 270 -23.06 -3.10 -2.05
C ARG A 270 -21.84 -3.28 -1.14
N PRO A 271 -21.94 -3.03 0.16
CA PRO A 271 -20.89 -3.37 1.11
C PRO A 271 -20.48 -4.83 1.05
N VAL A 272 -19.18 -5.10 1.11
CA VAL A 272 -18.56 -6.44 1.09
C VAL A 272 -17.84 -6.71 2.40
N SER A 273 -17.76 -7.99 2.79
CA SER A 273 -17.08 -8.41 4.01
C SER A 273 -15.56 -8.19 3.95
N ALA A 274 -14.93 -8.09 5.12
CA ALA A 274 -13.54 -7.69 5.29
C ALA A 274 -12.55 -8.84 5.05
N TYR A 275 -12.26 -9.12 3.80
CA TYR A 275 -11.28 -10.12 3.38
C TYR A 275 -10.16 -9.50 2.56
N ALA A 276 -8.95 -10.01 2.75
CA ALA A 276 -7.84 -9.87 1.83
C ALA A 276 -7.70 -11.19 1.06
N LEU A 277 -7.85 -11.17 -0.26
CA LEU A 277 -7.83 -12.37 -1.09
C LEU A 277 -6.66 -12.35 -2.07
N PHE A 278 -5.86 -13.40 -2.03
CA PHE A 278 -4.92 -13.79 -3.07
C PHE A 278 -5.65 -14.72 -4.02
N THR A 279 -5.77 -14.35 -5.29
CA THR A 279 -6.60 -15.11 -6.22
C THR A 279 -5.77 -15.83 -7.27
N GLN A 280 -6.24 -17.01 -7.69
CA GLN A 280 -5.84 -17.66 -8.92
C GLN A 280 -7.10 -17.87 -9.77
N ILE A 281 -7.25 -17.07 -10.83
CA ILE A 281 -8.44 -17.07 -11.67
C ILE A 281 -8.13 -17.73 -13.01
N LYS A 282 -8.78 -18.84 -13.31
CA LYS A 282 -8.76 -19.46 -14.64
C LYS A 282 -9.75 -18.73 -15.54
N LEU A 283 -9.26 -17.94 -16.48
CA LEU A 283 -10.10 -17.20 -17.41
C LEU A 283 -10.74 -18.13 -18.46
N PRO A 284 -11.95 -17.82 -18.92
CA PRO A 284 -12.57 -18.55 -20.02
C PRO A 284 -11.79 -18.31 -21.32
N LYS A 285 -11.90 -19.26 -22.24
CA LYS A 285 -11.34 -19.11 -23.59
C LYS A 285 -11.96 -17.87 -24.25
N ASP A 286 -11.15 -17.08 -24.92
CA ASP A 286 -11.58 -15.81 -25.55
C ASP A 286 -12.19 -14.78 -24.55
N PHE A 287 -11.62 -14.72 -23.33
CA PHE A 287 -12.03 -13.76 -22.30
C PHE A 287 -12.01 -12.32 -22.80
N GLY A 288 -12.99 -11.53 -22.39
CA GLY A 288 -13.12 -10.10 -22.68
C GLY A 288 -14.57 -9.69 -22.89
N HIS A 289 -14.77 -8.42 -23.22
CA HIS A 289 -16.09 -7.90 -23.57
C HIS A 289 -16.49 -8.40 -24.97
N THR A 290 -17.74 -8.86 -25.11
CA THR A 290 -18.31 -9.37 -26.36
C THR A 290 -18.67 -8.26 -27.37
N ASN A 291 -18.11 -7.06 -27.25
CA ASN A 291 -18.38 -5.97 -28.21
C ASN A 291 -17.62 -6.18 -29.51
N GLU A 292 -18.35 -6.37 -30.61
CA GLU A 292 -17.83 -6.49 -31.98
C GLU A 292 -17.05 -5.26 -32.47
N SER A 293 -17.14 -4.12 -31.78
CA SER A 293 -16.49 -2.87 -32.18
C SER A 293 -15.01 -2.74 -31.75
N VAL A 294 -14.50 -3.60 -30.89
CA VAL A 294 -13.09 -3.60 -30.46
C VAL A 294 -12.30 -4.53 -31.38
N LYS A 295 -11.74 -3.98 -32.48
CA LYS A 295 -10.96 -4.74 -33.47
C LYS A 295 -9.67 -5.39 -32.95
N THR A 296 -9.25 -5.12 -31.73
CA THR A 296 -8.07 -5.72 -31.10
C THR A 296 -8.48 -6.40 -29.79
N LYS A 297 -8.75 -7.71 -29.86
CA LYS A 297 -8.86 -8.52 -28.65
C LYS A 297 -7.50 -8.52 -27.95
N ARG A 298 -7.44 -8.01 -26.71
CA ARG A 298 -6.26 -8.18 -25.88
C ARG A 298 -6.08 -9.68 -25.56
N LYS A 299 -4.86 -10.15 -25.69
CA LYS A 299 -4.53 -11.53 -25.32
C LYS A 299 -4.30 -11.56 -23.80
N HIS A 300 -5.06 -12.38 -23.11
CA HIS A 300 -4.91 -12.63 -21.68
C HIS A 300 -4.25 -13.99 -21.43
N ASP A 301 -3.52 -14.10 -20.33
CA ASP A 301 -3.05 -15.39 -19.87
C ASP A 301 -4.23 -16.26 -19.41
N GLN A 302 -4.09 -17.57 -19.50
CA GLN A 302 -5.14 -18.50 -19.07
C GLN A 302 -5.41 -18.42 -17.58
N PHE A 303 -4.37 -18.11 -16.78
CA PHE A 303 -4.45 -17.90 -15.34
C PHE A 303 -3.96 -16.50 -15.01
N VAL A 304 -4.69 -15.81 -14.16
CA VAL A 304 -4.35 -14.49 -13.65
C VAL A 304 -4.47 -14.47 -12.14
N THR A 305 -3.68 -13.64 -11.46
CA THR A 305 -3.52 -13.67 -10.01
C THR A 305 -3.71 -12.29 -9.37
N PRO A 306 -4.82 -11.56 -9.64
CA PRO A 306 -5.05 -10.31 -8.95
C PRO A 306 -5.24 -10.53 -7.45
N GLU A 307 -4.74 -9.58 -6.65
CA GLU A 307 -5.03 -9.50 -5.22
C GLU A 307 -6.20 -8.55 -5.00
N ILE A 308 -7.08 -8.87 -4.05
CA ILE A 308 -8.30 -8.11 -3.76
C ILE A 308 -8.36 -7.83 -2.25
N TYR A 309 -8.44 -6.57 -1.86
CA TYR A 309 -8.52 -6.15 -0.46
C TYR A 309 -9.77 -5.31 -0.23
N ALA A 310 -10.76 -5.89 0.44
CA ALA A 310 -11.91 -5.14 0.90
C ALA A 310 -11.48 -4.17 2.01
N ARG A 311 -11.66 -2.87 1.80
CA ARG A 311 -11.28 -1.80 2.72
C ARG A 311 -12.49 -1.24 3.46
N PRO A 312 -12.29 -0.52 4.59
CA PRO A 312 -13.35 0.26 5.22
C PRO A 312 -13.97 1.28 4.27
N LYS A 313 -15.15 1.78 4.62
CA LYS A 313 -15.87 2.83 3.88
C LYS A 313 -16.28 2.42 2.46
N ASN A 314 -16.63 1.14 2.28
CA ASN A 314 -17.12 0.59 1.01
C ASN A 314 -16.16 0.81 -0.17
N GLU A 315 -14.89 0.55 0.03
CA GLU A 315 -13.86 0.56 -1.00
C GLU A 315 -13.22 -0.83 -1.12
N VAL A 316 -12.98 -1.27 -2.34
CA VAL A 316 -12.19 -2.47 -2.63
C VAL A 316 -11.00 -2.07 -3.48
N TYR A 317 -9.82 -2.43 -3.02
CA TYR A 317 -8.58 -2.30 -3.78
C TYR A 317 -8.31 -3.61 -4.52
N ALA A 318 -7.84 -3.52 -5.75
CA ALA A 318 -7.33 -4.67 -6.48
C ALA A 318 -6.04 -4.29 -7.23
N CYS A 319 -5.09 -5.23 -7.26
CA CYS A 319 -3.86 -5.05 -8.02
C CYS A 319 -3.53 -6.31 -8.83
N GLY A 320 -2.74 -6.11 -9.87
CA GLY A 320 -2.25 -7.16 -10.75
C GLY A 320 -0.73 -7.31 -10.68
N GLU A 321 -0.18 -8.06 -11.61
CA GLU A 321 1.25 -8.29 -11.74
C GLU A 321 2.03 -7.02 -12.09
N GLY A 322 3.28 -6.96 -11.62
CA GLY A 322 4.20 -5.87 -11.95
C GLY A 322 4.88 -6.04 -13.30
N ASP A 323 5.47 -4.96 -13.81
CA ASP A 323 6.27 -4.95 -15.03
C ASP A 323 7.52 -4.06 -14.94
N ARG A 324 8.43 -4.23 -15.90
CA ARG A 324 9.62 -3.39 -16.10
C ARG A 324 9.67 -2.74 -17.48
N LEU A 325 8.51 -2.57 -18.12
CA LEU A 325 8.40 -2.05 -19.48
C LEU A 325 8.68 -0.55 -19.56
N VAL A 326 8.36 0.19 -18.50
CA VAL A 326 8.58 1.63 -18.42
C VAL A 326 9.59 1.92 -17.32
N PRO A 327 10.67 2.66 -17.60
CA PRO A 327 11.67 3.02 -16.60
C PRO A 327 11.07 3.93 -15.52
N LEU A 328 11.71 3.93 -14.34
CA LEU A 328 11.34 4.80 -13.24
C LEU A 328 11.42 6.28 -13.67
N PRO A 329 10.34 7.07 -13.58
CA PRO A 329 10.36 8.49 -13.88
C PRO A 329 11.12 9.28 -12.80
N LYS A 330 11.38 10.57 -13.07
CA LYS A 330 12.14 11.42 -12.13
C LYS A 330 11.43 11.66 -10.80
N SER A 331 10.10 11.58 -10.76
CA SER A 331 9.30 11.83 -9.54
C SER A 331 7.94 11.13 -9.60
N THR A 332 7.23 11.10 -8.47
CA THR A 332 5.96 10.38 -8.33
C THR A 332 4.81 10.94 -9.15
N ASP A 333 4.84 12.24 -9.43
CA ASP A 333 3.85 12.96 -10.26
C ASP A 333 3.98 12.68 -11.77
N LEU A 334 5.10 12.11 -12.19
CA LEU A 334 5.37 11.69 -13.57
C LEU A 334 5.13 10.19 -13.80
N VAL A 335 4.55 9.49 -12.87
CA VAL A 335 4.24 8.06 -13.02
C VAL A 335 3.04 7.89 -13.95
N ASP A 336 3.30 7.29 -15.09
CA ASP A 336 2.28 6.96 -16.09
C ASP A 336 1.43 5.76 -15.67
N VAL A 337 0.11 5.91 -15.87
CA VAL A 337 -0.89 4.85 -15.64
C VAL A 337 -1.24 4.21 -16.98
N ASP A 338 -1.03 2.92 -17.10
CA ASP A 338 -1.51 2.14 -18.23
C ASP A 338 -2.98 1.75 -18.00
N GLU A 339 -3.87 2.50 -18.66
CA GLU A 339 -5.33 2.32 -18.56
C GLU A 339 -5.76 0.90 -18.96
N ALA A 340 -5.06 0.29 -19.91
CA ALA A 340 -5.36 -1.06 -20.35
C ALA A 340 -5.07 -2.10 -19.27
N ARG A 341 -3.94 -1.97 -18.56
CA ARG A 341 -3.61 -2.83 -17.42
C ARG A 341 -4.58 -2.64 -16.25
N CYS A 342 -4.98 -1.40 -15.99
CA CYS A 342 -6.01 -1.14 -14.99
C CYS A 342 -7.36 -1.78 -15.38
N GLN A 343 -7.73 -1.70 -16.67
CA GLN A 343 -8.95 -2.35 -17.15
C GLN A 343 -8.87 -3.87 -17.06
N ASP A 344 -7.70 -4.47 -17.31
CA ASP A 344 -7.52 -5.92 -17.12
C ASP A 344 -7.80 -6.34 -15.67
N ILE A 345 -7.29 -5.58 -14.69
CA ILE A 345 -7.56 -5.85 -13.27
C ILE A 345 -9.07 -5.77 -12.98
N VAL A 346 -9.76 -4.71 -13.46
CA VAL A 346 -11.21 -4.57 -13.30
C VAL A 346 -11.95 -5.76 -13.91
N ASP A 347 -11.57 -6.17 -15.10
CA ASP A 347 -12.19 -7.27 -15.81
C ASP A 347 -11.96 -8.61 -15.09
N TYR A 348 -10.75 -8.84 -14.57
CA TYR A 348 -10.42 -10.06 -13.83
C TYR A 348 -11.24 -10.19 -12.55
N VAL A 349 -11.28 -9.15 -11.71
CA VAL A 349 -12.04 -9.20 -10.46
C VAL A 349 -13.54 -9.20 -10.72
N GLY A 350 -14.02 -8.49 -11.76
CA GLY A 350 -15.41 -8.52 -12.21
C GLY A 350 -15.86 -9.89 -12.74
N SER A 351 -14.93 -10.72 -13.23
CA SER A 351 -15.25 -12.06 -13.70
C SER A 351 -15.66 -13.02 -12.58
N ILE A 352 -15.27 -12.72 -11.34
CA ILE A 352 -15.55 -13.59 -10.16
C ILE A 352 -16.50 -12.95 -9.13
N SER A 353 -16.79 -11.65 -9.24
CA SER A 353 -17.63 -10.91 -8.30
C SER A 353 -18.59 -10.00 -9.05
N ASP A 354 -19.88 -10.15 -8.83
CA ASP A 354 -20.89 -9.27 -9.40
C ASP A 354 -20.82 -7.88 -8.74
N GLU A 355 -20.54 -7.83 -7.45
CA GLU A 355 -20.41 -6.59 -6.68
C GLU A 355 -19.27 -5.70 -7.20
N LEU A 356 -18.16 -6.31 -7.63
CA LEU A 356 -17.02 -5.59 -8.20
C LEU A 356 -17.23 -5.26 -9.68
N ARG A 357 -17.90 -6.15 -10.45
CA ARG A 357 -18.23 -5.91 -11.85
C ARG A 357 -19.20 -4.74 -12.01
N ASP A 358 -20.24 -4.70 -11.17
CA ASP A 358 -21.31 -3.71 -11.23
C ASP A 358 -21.01 -2.47 -10.36
N GLY A 359 -19.83 -2.45 -9.73
CA GLY A 359 -19.33 -1.35 -8.94
C GLY A 359 -18.76 -0.20 -9.77
N GLU A 360 -18.45 0.90 -9.10
CA GLU A 360 -17.84 2.10 -9.68
C GLU A 360 -16.31 2.04 -9.52
N VAL A 361 -15.54 2.12 -10.61
CA VAL A 361 -14.09 2.28 -10.54
C VAL A 361 -13.78 3.71 -10.12
N THR A 362 -13.29 3.87 -8.89
CA THR A 362 -13.01 5.18 -8.27
C THR A 362 -11.59 5.69 -8.53
N ALA A 363 -10.64 4.78 -8.79
CA ALA A 363 -9.29 5.16 -9.19
C ALA A 363 -8.64 4.10 -10.07
N ARG A 364 -7.79 4.57 -10.99
CA ARG A 364 -6.82 3.80 -11.76
C ARG A 364 -5.45 4.38 -11.46
N GLN A 365 -4.50 3.56 -11.07
CA GLN A 365 -3.24 4.07 -10.56
C GLN A 365 -2.08 3.11 -10.83
N ALA A 366 -0.87 3.70 -10.86
CA ALA A 366 0.38 2.97 -10.95
C ALA A 366 1.37 3.50 -9.94
N CYS A 367 2.28 2.64 -9.50
CA CYS A 367 3.41 2.99 -8.64
C CYS A 367 4.62 2.13 -8.98
N TYR A 368 5.74 2.43 -8.35
CA TYR A 368 6.94 1.62 -8.45
C TYR A 368 7.32 1.08 -7.07
N LEU A 369 7.53 -0.23 -6.99
CA LEU A 369 7.98 -0.92 -5.79
C LEU A 369 9.52 -0.92 -5.73
N PRO A 370 10.13 -0.64 -4.55
CA PRO A 370 11.57 -0.70 -4.37
C PRO A 370 12.03 -2.13 -4.09
N ASN A 371 12.82 -2.71 -4.97
CA ASN A 371 13.38 -4.04 -4.80
C ASN A 371 14.89 -3.96 -4.58
N VAL A 372 15.41 -4.71 -3.62
CA VAL A 372 16.86 -4.88 -3.44
C VAL A 372 17.37 -5.88 -4.47
N SER A 373 18.35 -5.49 -5.30
CA SER A 373 18.86 -6.29 -6.40
C SER A 373 20.11 -7.13 -6.04
N ARG A 374 20.55 -7.09 -4.78
CA ARG A 374 21.71 -7.83 -4.27
C ARG A 374 21.42 -8.48 -2.92
N GLY A 375 22.21 -9.48 -2.56
CA GLY A 375 22.09 -10.19 -1.28
C GLY A 375 20.82 -11.02 -1.18
N SER A 376 20.19 -11.03 0.01
CA SER A 376 18.97 -11.80 0.29
C SER A 376 17.69 -11.21 -0.30
N GLY A 377 17.74 -9.98 -0.85
CA GLY A 377 16.54 -9.24 -1.25
C GLY A 377 15.76 -8.59 -0.09
N ASN A 378 16.20 -8.74 1.15
CA ASN A 378 15.61 -8.08 2.31
C ASN A 378 15.78 -6.55 2.22
N PRO A 379 14.90 -5.77 2.85
CA PRO A 379 15.07 -4.33 2.91
C PRO A 379 16.38 -3.95 3.61
N LEU A 380 16.92 -2.82 3.22
CA LEU A 380 18.16 -2.26 3.76
C LEU A 380 17.80 -1.26 4.85
N VAL A 381 18.05 -1.60 6.13
CA VAL A 381 17.69 -0.77 7.29
C VAL A 381 18.88 -0.70 8.26
N GLY A 382 19.49 0.49 8.35
CA GLY A 382 20.63 0.70 9.25
C GLY A 382 21.71 1.62 8.71
N PRO A 383 22.93 1.58 9.31
CA PRO A 383 24.05 2.42 8.92
C PRO A 383 24.63 2.03 7.57
N THR A 384 25.19 3.00 6.88
CA THR A 384 26.09 2.79 5.74
C THR A 384 27.56 2.80 6.19
N HIS A 385 28.50 2.73 5.23
CA HIS A 385 29.93 2.94 5.53
C HIS A 385 30.30 4.41 5.79
N THR A 386 29.39 5.35 5.53
CA THR A 386 29.59 6.79 5.76
C THR A 386 28.95 7.17 7.10
N LYS A 387 29.72 7.82 7.96
CA LYS A 387 29.23 8.28 9.27
C LYS A 387 28.07 9.27 9.12
N GLY A 388 26.99 9.03 9.87
CA GLY A 388 25.76 9.85 9.83
C GLY A 388 24.83 9.55 8.66
N LEU A 389 25.20 8.64 7.74
CA LEU A 389 24.36 8.24 6.62
C LEU A 389 23.69 6.89 6.87
N TRP A 390 22.36 6.90 6.84
CA TRP A 390 21.50 5.77 7.13
C TRP A 390 20.66 5.42 5.92
N LEU A 391 20.37 4.14 5.72
CA LEU A 391 19.50 3.65 4.65
C LEU A 391 18.29 2.96 5.23
N ALA A 392 17.10 3.26 4.71
CA ALA A 392 15.83 2.64 5.06
C ALA A 392 14.97 2.48 3.79
N ALA A 393 15.27 1.46 2.97
CA ALA A 393 14.66 1.28 1.66
C ALA A 393 14.60 -0.18 1.22
N GLY A 394 13.90 -0.47 0.12
CA GLY A 394 13.88 -1.81 -0.47
C GLY A 394 12.83 -2.75 0.11
N HIS A 395 11.75 -2.23 0.68
CA HIS A 395 10.71 -3.01 1.37
C HIS A 395 9.75 -3.77 0.44
N THR A 396 9.97 -3.76 -0.87
CA THR A 396 9.13 -4.44 -1.88
C THR A 396 7.65 -4.05 -1.74
N CYS A 397 6.74 -5.03 -1.72
CA CYS A 397 5.30 -4.85 -1.45
C CYS A 397 4.96 -4.73 0.06
N TRP A 398 5.92 -4.96 0.97
CA TRP A 398 5.71 -4.98 2.41
C TRP A 398 6.11 -3.68 3.13
N GLY A 399 6.19 -2.57 2.40
CA GLY A 399 6.57 -1.27 2.97
C GLY A 399 5.57 -0.78 4.02
N ILE A 400 4.27 -0.90 3.79
CA ILE A 400 3.23 -0.52 4.76
C ILE A 400 3.34 -1.38 6.01
N GLN A 401 3.40 -2.70 5.84
CA GLN A 401 3.57 -3.66 6.94
C GLN A 401 4.79 -3.32 7.81
N ASN A 402 5.93 -3.08 7.19
CA ASN A 402 7.22 -2.94 7.89
C ASN A 402 7.58 -1.49 8.25
N GLY A 403 6.75 -0.52 7.87
CA GLY A 403 6.98 0.89 8.13
C GLY A 403 7.21 1.22 9.61
N PRO A 404 6.30 0.85 10.53
CA PRO A 404 6.47 1.15 11.94
C PRO A 404 7.72 0.55 12.56
N GLY A 405 8.02 -0.72 12.28
CA GLY A 405 9.24 -1.38 12.77
C GLY A 405 10.50 -0.73 12.23
N THR A 406 10.52 -0.40 10.94
CA THR A 406 11.65 0.34 10.32
C THR A 406 11.83 1.70 10.97
N GLY A 407 10.77 2.48 11.12
CA GLY A 407 10.84 3.80 11.77
C GLY A 407 11.34 3.71 13.20
N LYS A 408 10.87 2.72 13.96
CA LYS A 408 11.35 2.45 15.34
C LYS A 408 12.86 2.14 15.36
N LEU A 409 13.33 1.23 14.51
CA LEU A 409 14.74 0.89 14.42
C LEU A 409 15.60 2.09 13.99
N MET A 410 15.12 2.91 13.04
CA MET A 410 15.85 4.11 12.62
C MET A 410 15.99 5.11 13.78
N SER A 411 14.98 5.30 14.60
CA SER A 411 15.07 6.17 15.77
C SER A 411 16.10 5.65 16.80
N GLU A 412 16.16 4.34 17.00
CA GLU A 412 17.15 3.70 17.88
C GLU A 412 18.57 3.80 17.33
N PHE A 413 18.78 3.59 16.02
CA PHE A 413 20.09 3.80 15.40
C PHE A 413 20.59 5.24 15.61
N VAL A 414 19.73 6.24 15.40
CA VAL A 414 20.10 7.66 15.50
C VAL A 414 20.36 8.08 16.94
N PHE A 415 19.56 7.67 17.92
CA PHE A 415 19.67 8.12 19.30
C PHE A 415 20.45 7.18 20.21
N ASP A 416 20.33 5.86 19.98
CA ASP A 416 20.96 4.84 20.83
C ASP A 416 22.20 4.22 20.19
N GLY A 417 22.47 4.51 18.90
CA GLY A 417 23.62 4.00 18.15
C GLY A 417 23.43 2.54 17.67
N GLN A 418 22.35 1.87 18.03
CA GLN A 418 22.08 0.48 17.66
C GLN A 418 20.59 0.14 17.71
N ALA A 419 20.16 -0.84 16.91
CA ALA A 419 18.83 -1.43 17.01
C ALA A 419 18.67 -2.18 18.34
N LYS A 420 17.52 -2.01 19.01
CA LYS A 420 17.16 -2.64 20.27
C LYS A 420 15.89 -3.47 20.17
N SER A 421 14.91 -3.00 19.42
CA SER A 421 13.56 -3.58 19.39
C SER A 421 13.43 -4.81 18.50
N ALA A 422 14.36 -5.02 17.56
CA ALA A 422 14.44 -6.22 16.72
C ALA A 422 15.88 -6.50 16.26
N ASN A 423 16.12 -7.73 15.79
CA ASN A 423 17.41 -8.09 15.24
C ASN A 423 17.56 -7.57 13.79
N ALA A 424 18.23 -6.45 13.64
CA ALA A 424 18.46 -5.81 12.34
C ALA A 424 19.66 -6.34 11.54
N LYS A 425 20.36 -7.40 12.02
CA LYS A 425 21.60 -7.90 11.37
C LYS A 425 21.40 -8.30 9.92
N GLU A 426 20.25 -8.89 9.56
CA GLU A 426 19.96 -9.28 8.18
C GLU A 426 19.63 -8.10 7.28
N LEU A 427 19.25 -6.97 7.87
CA LEU A 427 18.84 -5.75 7.19
C LEU A 427 20.01 -4.78 6.98
N ASP A 428 21.19 -5.08 7.50
CA ASP A 428 22.37 -4.19 7.50
C ASP A 428 22.82 -3.86 6.07
N PRO A 429 22.70 -2.59 5.64
CA PRO A 429 23.07 -2.17 4.30
C PRO A 429 24.52 -2.44 3.93
N ARG A 430 25.43 -2.43 4.91
CA ARG A 430 26.89 -2.61 4.69
C ARG A 430 27.26 -3.97 4.11
N LYS A 431 26.33 -4.93 4.15
CA LYS A 431 26.54 -6.26 3.55
C LYS A 431 26.47 -6.26 2.02
N VAL A 432 25.88 -5.23 1.44
CA VAL A 432 25.60 -5.18 -0.02
C VAL A 432 26.02 -3.87 -0.70
N LEU A 433 26.48 -2.88 0.09
CA LEU A 433 27.00 -1.58 -0.39
C LEU A 433 28.42 -1.65 -0.93
#